data_4adfa0804291365623cb25b8513ecdad
#
_entry.id   4adfa0804291365623cb25b8513ecdad
#
_cell.length_a   1.000
_cell.length_b   1.000
_cell.length_c   1.000
_cell.angle_alpha   90.00
_cell.angle_beta   90.00
_cell.angle_gamma   90.00
#
_symmetry.space_group_name_H-M   'P 1'
#
loop_
_entity.id
_entity.type
_entity.pdbx_description
1 polymer ?
#
loop_
_entity_poly.entity_id
_entity_poly.type
_entity_poly.pdbx_seq_one_letter_code
_entity_poly.pdbx_strand_id
1 'polypeptide(L)'
;MKAGKAIGFIFLACLYLLPVPPAQAAADDQTLYEGDSIYHHITIRQDGGERCMIFGRQRDLRQTCIDLAKPDTAIFEYSAMMFAGFLFRPDAKKVCLIGLGGGYIPTVFRMHLPQVHLQTVEVDPHVEKLAKQYFSFAVPPGQTLAIDDGRQFLKKSRERYDQIWLDAFNSDYIPAHMTTKEFLQLAKSRLNDGGIIIQNLFCGNSLFDAQIA
;
A
#
# COMPACT_ATOMS: atom_id res chain seq x y z
N MET A 1 36.23 -63.14 -55.13
CA MET A 1 36.79 -61.96 -54.48
C MET A 1 35.97 -60.73 -54.93
N LYS A 2 35.13 -60.21 -54.10
CA LYS A 2 34.33 -58.99 -54.39
C LYS A 2 34.63 -57.98 -53.27
N ALA A 3 35.24 -56.88 -53.65
CA ALA A 3 35.54 -55.77 -52.72
C ALA A 3 34.26 -54.95 -52.44
N GLY A 4 33.86 -54.87 -51.21
CA GLY A 4 32.77 -53.98 -50.74
C GLY A 4 33.29 -52.57 -50.55
N LYS A 5 32.65 -51.60 -51.21
CA LYS A 5 32.89 -50.16 -51.00
C LYS A 5 32.15 -49.67 -49.73
N ALA A 6 32.90 -49.18 -48.78
CA ALA A 6 32.33 -48.48 -47.63
C ALA A 6 31.95 -47.04 -48.02
N ILE A 7 30.69 -46.66 -47.85
CA ILE A 7 30.19 -45.31 -48.03
C ILE A 7 30.19 -44.62 -46.63
N GLY A 8 31.13 -43.69 -46.47
CA GLY A 8 31.16 -42.86 -45.25
C GLY A 8 30.12 -41.73 -45.32
N PHE A 9 29.20 -41.71 -44.37
CA PHE A 9 28.30 -40.57 -44.14
C PHE A 9 28.96 -39.55 -43.25
N ILE A 10 29.22 -38.36 -43.78
CA ILE A 10 29.67 -37.22 -43.00
C ILE A 10 28.40 -36.50 -42.49
N PHE A 11 28.11 -36.59 -41.17
CA PHE A 11 27.10 -35.77 -40.53
C PHE A 11 27.66 -34.36 -40.25
N LEU A 12 27.21 -33.40 -41.04
CA LEU A 12 27.47 -31.98 -40.77
C LEU A 12 26.47 -31.49 -39.73
N ALA A 13 26.87 -31.45 -38.44
CA ALA A 13 26.05 -30.86 -37.38
C ALA A 13 26.05 -29.34 -37.52
N CYS A 14 25.00 -28.80 -38.11
CA CYS A 14 24.75 -27.35 -38.09
C CYS A 14 24.39 -26.91 -36.68
N LEU A 15 25.33 -26.35 -35.95
CA LEU A 15 25.12 -25.73 -34.63
C LEU A 15 24.39 -24.42 -34.88
N TYR A 16 23.05 -24.41 -34.73
CA TYR A 16 22.26 -23.17 -34.69
C TYR A 16 22.60 -22.45 -33.38
N LEU A 17 23.45 -21.44 -33.44
CA LEU A 17 23.59 -20.44 -32.39
C LEU A 17 22.29 -19.62 -32.33
N LEU A 18 21.35 -20.03 -31.48
CA LEU A 18 20.22 -19.20 -31.15
C LEU A 18 20.72 -17.92 -30.49
N PRO A 19 20.29 -16.73 -30.93
CA PRO A 19 20.64 -15.50 -30.23
C PRO A 19 20.11 -15.59 -28.79
N VAL A 20 21.03 -15.58 -27.83
CA VAL A 20 20.68 -15.42 -26.41
C VAL A 20 20.08 -14.04 -26.32
N PRO A 21 18.80 -13.91 -25.87
CA PRO A 21 18.22 -12.60 -25.64
C PRO A 21 19.12 -11.84 -24.66
N PRO A 22 19.35 -10.54 -24.88
CA PRO A 22 20.15 -9.75 -23.94
C PRO A 22 19.55 -9.95 -22.55
N ALA A 23 20.41 -10.30 -21.59
CA ALA A 23 20.01 -10.36 -20.19
C ALA A 23 19.33 -9.04 -19.88
N GLN A 24 18.04 -9.14 -19.47
CA GLN A 24 17.30 -7.99 -19.04
C GLN A 24 18.10 -7.37 -17.90
N ALA A 25 18.69 -6.18 -18.13
CA ALA A 25 19.42 -5.45 -17.12
C ALA A 25 18.53 -5.43 -15.88
N ALA A 26 19.04 -5.93 -14.76
CA ALA A 26 18.35 -5.80 -13.48
C ALA A 26 18.02 -4.31 -13.35
N ALA A 27 16.74 -4.00 -13.18
CA ALA A 27 16.30 -2.63 -13.03
C ALA A 27 17.00 -2.10 -11.78
N ASP A 28 17.85 -1.08 -11.95
CA ASP A 28 18.64 -0.53 -10.87
C ASP A 28 17.71 0.01 -9.78
N ASP A 29 17.91 -0.46 -8.55
CA ASP A 29 17.31 0.09 -7.35
C ASP A 29 17.72 1.56 -7.22
N GLN A 30 16.77 2.46 -7.43
CA GLN A 30 16.98 3.90 -7.48
C GLN A 30 16.26 4.61 -6.34
N THR A 31 16.98 5.45 -5.61
CA THR A 31 16.38 6.43 -4.70
C THR A 31 15.90 7.63 -5.52
N LEU A 32 14.57 7.85 -5.54
CA LEU A 32 13.93 8.95 -6.25
C LEU A 32 13.79 10.20 -5.38
N TYR A 33 13.71 10.00 -4.05
CA TYR A 33 13.57 11.07 -3.07
C TYR A 33 14.10 10.58 -1.72
N GLU A 34 14.74 11.48 -0.98
CA GLU A 34 15.09 11.29 0.42
C GLU A 34 15.01 12.65 1.14
N GLY A 35 14.31 12.70 2.27
CA GLY A 35 14.16 13.93 3.04
C GLY A 35 13.35 13.74 4.30
N ASP A 36 13.35 14.77 5.14
CA ASP A 36 12.66 14.78 6.42
C ASP A 36 11.39 15.63 6.34
N SER A 37 10.31 15.14 6.95
CA SER A 37 9.15 15.93 7.36
C SER A 37 9.21 16.19 8.87
N ILE A 38 8.19 16.86 9.42
CA ILE A 38 8.09 17.01 10.89
C ILE A 38 7.68 15.69 11.59
N TYR A 39 7.25 14.69 10.82
CA TYR A 39 6.77 13.40 11.33
C TYR A 39 7.73 12.27 11.02
N HIS A 40 8.33 12.26 9.81
CA HIS A 40 9.09 11.12 9.29
C HIS A 40 10.33 11.53 8.53
N HIS A 41 11.35 10.69 8.57
CA HIS A 41 12.31 10.58 7.49
C HIS A 41 11.67 9.75 6.39
N ILE A 42 11.61 10.27 5.16
CA ILE A 42 10.90 9.63 4.05
C ILE A 42 11.88 9.37 2.92
N THR A 43 11.92 8.12 2.47
CA THR A 43 12.66 7.73 1.26
C THR A 43 11.69 7.14 0.25
N ILE A 44 11.81 7.53 -1.02
CA ILE A 44 11.09 6.90 -2.13
C ILE A 44 12.11 6.17 -2.98
N ARG A 45 11.91 4.85 -3.11
CA ARG A 45 12.74 3.95 -3.91
C ARG A 45 11.93 3.32 -5.02
N GLN A 46 12.59 3.06 -6.13
CA GLN A 46 12.04 2.29 -7.23
C GLN A 46 12.99 1.15 -7.55
N ASP A 47 12.43 -0.05 -7.60
CA ASP A 47 13.10 -1.27 -8.06
C ASP A 47 12.25 -1.88 -9.18
N GLY A 48 12.74 -1.80 -10.39
CA GLY A 48 11.97 -2.22 -11.56
C GLY A 48 10.62 -1.52 -11.68
N GLY A 49 9.56 -2.31 -11.67
CA GLY A 49 8.17 -1.84 -11.74
C GLY A 49 7.56 -1.48 -10.39
N GLU A 50 8.25 -1.73 -9.29
CA GLU A 50 7.75 -1.44 -7.94
C GLU A 50 8.31 -0.12 -7.42
N ARG A 51 7.45 0.71 -6.84
CA ARG A 51 7.85 1.94 -6.17
C ARG A 51 7.33 1.97 -4.75
N CYS A 52 8.24 2.22 -3.79
CA CYS A 52 7.96 2.18 -2.37
C CYS A 52 8.22 3.53 -1.70
N MET A 53 7.39 3.87 -0.73
CA MET A 53 7.64 4.92 0.26
C MET A 53 8.02 4.23 1.57
N ILE A 54 9.11 4.65 2.16
CA ILE A 54 9.73 4.08 3.33
C ILE A 54 9.80 5.17 4.39
N PHE A 55 9.30 4.89 5.59
CA PHE A 55 9.38 5.79 6.73
C PHE A 55 10.48 5.34 7.70
N GLY A 56 11.26 6.30 8.18
CA GLY A 56 12.39 6.04 9.05
C GLY A 56 13.68 5.75 8.29
N ARG A 57 14.75 5.47 9.03
CA ARG A 57 16.09 5.28 8.46
C ARG A 57 16.45 3.82 8.17
N GLN A 58 15.58 2.90 8.52
CA GLN A 58 15.76 1.47 8.23
C GLN A 58 15.24 1.17 6.83
N ARG A 59 16.14 0.84 5.91
CA ARG A 59 15.84 0.66 4.49
C ARG A 59 14.91 -0.52 4.16
N ASP A 60 14.73 -1.45 5.09
CA ASP A 60 13.96 -2.68 4.88
C ASP A 60 12.48 -2.55 5.33
N LEU A 61 12.11 -1.45 5.99
CA LEU A 61 10.74 -1.23 6.46
C LEU A 61 9.93 -0.47 5.40
N ARG A 62 9.48 -1.20 4.38
CA ARG A 62 8.59 -0.69 3.34
C ARG A 62 7.18 -0.56 3.89
N GLN A 63 6.64 0.66 4.00
CA GLN A 63 5.28 0.90 4.51
C GLN A 63 4.22 0.88 3.42
N THR A 64 4.55 1.41 2.24
CA THR A 64 3.62 1.42 1.14
C THR A 64 4.37 1.29 -0.17
N CYS A 65 3.90 0.40 -1.04
CA CYS A 65 4.45 0.18 -2.37
C CYS A 65 3.31 0.10 -3.38
N ILE A 66 3.61 0.44 -4.63
CA ILE A 66 2.72 0.23 -5.77
C ILE A 66 3.47 -0.47 -6.90
N ASP A 67 2.75 -1.30 -7.65
CA ASP A 67 3.15 -1.74 -8.98
C ASP A 67 2.77 -0.61 -9.96
N LEU A 68 3.78 -0.08 -10.67
CA LEU A 68 3.58 1.04 -11.60
C LEU A 68 2.73 0.67 -12.82
N ALA A 69 2.72 -0.62 -13.21
CA ALA A 69 1.92 -1.12 -14.30
C ALA A 69 0.48 -1.47 -13.86
N LYS A 70 0.30 -1.82 -12.57
CA LYS A 70 -0.97 -2.25 -11.98
C LYS A 70 -1.17 -1.62 -10.60
N PRO A 71 -1.46 -0.33 -10.52
CA PRO A 71 -1.49 0.41 -9.25
C PRO A 71 -2.60 -0.01 -8.29
N ASP A 72 -3.55 -0.83 -8.74
CA ASP A 72 -4.61 -1.45 -7.95
C ASP A 72 -4.26 -2.87 -7.46
N THR A 73 -3.07 -3.38 -7.80
CA THR A 73 -2.57 -4.65 -7.27
C THR A 73 -1.92 -4.43 -5.91
N ALA A 74 -2.39 -5.16 -4.89
CA ALA A 74 -1.81 -5.09 -3.56
C ALA A 74 -0.40 -5.70 -3.55
N ILE A 75 0.59 -4.92 -3.19
CA ILE A 75 1.95 -5.42 -2.91
C ILE A 75 1.99 -6.05 -1.50
N PHE A 76 1.26 -5.48 -0.56
CA PHE A 76 1.14 -6.01 0.80
C PHE A 76 -0.23 -6.65 1.00
N GLU A 77 -0.25 -7.88 1.48
CA GLU A 77 -1.48 -8.64 1.72
C GLU A 77 -2.43 -7.91 2.68
N TYR A 78 -1.91 -7.25 3.72
CA TYR A 78 -2.73 -6.54 4.69
C TYR A 78 -3.60 -5.46 4.03
N SER A 79 -3.07 -4.76 3.04
CA SER A 79 -3.81 -3.69 2.36
C SER A 79 -5.00 -4.22 1.54
N ALA A 80 -4.88 -5.43 0.97
CA ALA A 80 -6.00 -6.14 0.38
C ALA A 80 -6.98 -6.64 1.45
N MET A 81 -6.48 -7.13 2.60
CA MET A 81 -7.30 -7.61 3.70
C MET A 81 -8.17 -6.52 4.34
N MET A 82 -7.76 -5.24 4.27
CA MET A 82 -8.59 -4.13 4.73
C MET A 82 -9.96 -4.10 4.02
N PHE A 83 -10.01 -4.51 2.75
CA PHE A 83 -11.27 -4.58 1.98
C PHE A 83 -12.22 -5.69 2.45
N ALA A 84 -11.77 -6.62 3.32
CA ALA A 84 -12.64 -7.61 3.96
C ALA A 84 -13.76 -6.95 4.79
N GLY A 85 -13.62 -5.67 5.15
CA GLY A 85 -14.69 -4.89 5.76
C GLY A 85 -16.00 -4.92 4.97
N PHE A 86 -15.92 -4.99 3.64
CA PHE A 86 -17.11 -5.11 2.79
C PHE A 86 -17.79 -6.48 2.87
N LEU A 87 -17.16 -7.51 3.42
CA LEU A 87 -17.82 -8.79 3.73
C LEU A 87 -18.77 -8.65 4.94
N PHE A 88 -18.45 -7.76 5.87
CA PHE A 88 -19.25 -7.52 7.08
C PHE A 88 -20.25 -6.36 6.91
N ARG A 89 -19.91 -5.38 6.08
CA ARG A 89 -20.75 -4.23 5.74
C ARG A 89 -20.76 -3.98 4.24
N PRO A 90 -21.42 -4.84 3.43
CA PRO A 90 -21.36 -4.78 1.96
C PRO A 90 -22.07 -3.56 1.37
N ASP A 91 -23.01 -2.97 2.10
CA ASP A 91 -23.78 -1.79 1.73
C ASP A 91 -23.13 -0.46 2.16
N ALA A 92 -21.88 -0.49 2.67
CA ALA A 92 -21.16 0.69 3.08
C ALA A 92 -21.05 1.71 1.93
N LYS A 93 -21.45 2.95 2.20
CA LYS A 93 -21.40 4.07 1.24
C LYS A 93 -20.45 5.17 1.67
N LYS A 94 -20.07 5.19 2.94
CA LYS A 94 -19.20 6.23 3.49
C LYS A 94 -18.12 5.61 4.37
N VAL A 95 -16.87 5.74 3.93
CA VAL A 95 -15.69 5.19 4.59
C VAL A 95 -14.76 6.32 5.01
N CYS A 96 -14.22 6.24 6.23
CA CYS A 96 -13.13 7.09 6.70
C CYS A 96 -11.87 6.26 6.80
N LEU A 97 -10.85 6.62 6.03
CA LEU A 97 -9.51 6.03 6.08
C LEU A 97 -8.58 6.98 6.83
N ILE A 98 -7.93 6.50 7.88
CA ILE A 98 -6.88 7.22 8.61
C ILE A 98 -5.54 6.63 8.22
N GLY A 99 -4.74 7.40 7.51
CA GLY A 99 -3.50 7.06 6.84
C GLY A 99 -3.66 7.11 5.31
N LEU A 100 -2.66 7.62 4.61
CA LEU A 100 -2.61 7.73 3.16
C LEU A 100 -1.51 6.85 2.57
N GLY A 101 -0.29 6.99 3.09
CA GLY A 101 0.89 6.39 2.50
C GLY A 101 1.06 6.78 1.02
N GLY A 102 1.32 5.83 0.16
CA GLY A 102 1.41 6.03 -1.30
C GLY A 102 0.05 6.14 -1.99
N GLY A 103 -1.08 6.00 -1.27
CA GLY A 103 -2.41 6.15 -1.84
C GLY A 103 -2.96 4.90 -2.55
N TYR A 104 -2.49 3.71 -2.20
CA TYR A 104 -3.00 2.44 -2.74
C TYR A 104 -4.50 2.28 -2.45
N ILE A 105 -4.93 2.36 -1.19
CA ILE A 105 -6.33 2.19 -0.79
C ILE A 105 -7.25 3.20 -1.51
N PRO A 106 -6.99 4.52 -1.50
CA PRO A 106 -7.77 5.48 -2.29
C PRO A 106 -7.81 5.17 -3.79
N THR A 107 -6.71 4.65 -4.36
CA THR A 107 -6.67 4.26 -5.77
C THR A 107 -7.61 3.09 -6.06
N VAL A 108 -7.65 2.06 -5.22
CA VAL A 108 -8.59 0.93 -5.35
C VAL A 108 -10.03 1.41 -5.22
N PHE A 109 -10.34 2.30 -4.25
CA PHE A 109 -11.69 2.89 -4.13
C PHE A 109 -12.08 3.63 -5.42
N ARG A 110 -11.17 4.42 -5.98
CA ARG A 110 -11.45 5.14 -7.23
C ARG A 110 -11.74 4.20 -8.40
N MET A 111 -11.01 3.10 -8.50
CA MET A 111 -11.10 2.19 -9.64
C MET A 111 -12.26 1.19 -9.53
N HIS A 112 -12.53 0.69 -8.33
CA HIS A 112 -13.43 -0.44 -8.12
C HIS A 112 -14.67 -0.11 -7.27
N LEU A 113 -14.64 0.97 -6.49
CA LEU A 113 -15.71 1.35 -5.57
C LEU A 113 -16.11 2.84 -5.74
N PRO A 114 -16.28 3.35 -6.97
CA PRO A 114 -16.52 4.78 -7.21
C PRO A 114 -17.82 5.30 -6.58
N GLN A 115 -18.75 4.40 -6.22
CA GLN A 115 -20.00 4.73 -5.54
C GLN A 115 -19.84 4.95 -4.02
N VAL A 116 -18.68 4.58 -3.46
CA VAL A 116 -18.41 4.74 -2.03
C VAL A 116 -17.68 6.08 -1.81
N HIS A 117 -18.22 6.93 -0.95
CA HIS A 117 -17.53 8.15 -0.54
C HIS A 117 -16.38 7.79 0.41
N LEU A 118 -15.16 8.10 0.01
CA LEU A 118 -13.96 7.90 0.83
C LEU A 118 -13.46 9.24 1.37
N GLN A 119 -13.43 9.37 2.70
CA GLN A 119 -12.71 10.42 3.41
C GLN A 119 -11.36 9.87 3.85
N THR A 120 -10.27 10.34 3.26
CA THR A 120 -8.91 10.04 3.74
C THR A 120 -8.44 11.14 4.69
N VAL A 121 -7.73 10.75 5.74
CA VAL A 121 -7.10 11.67 6.71
C VAL A 121 -5.63 11.31 6.80
N GLU A 122 -4.76 12.27 6.53
CA GLU A 122 -3.30 12.11 6.60
C GLU A 122 -2.73 13.20 7.50
N VAL A 123 -1.82 12.83 8.39
CA VAL A 123 -1.23 13.79 9.34
C VAL A 123 -0.11 14.61 8.70
N ASP A 124 0.60 14.02 7.75
CA ASP A 124 1.78 14.62 7.14
C ASP A 124 1.48 15.20 5.74
N PRO A 125 1.45 16.53 5.60
CA PRO A 125 1.25 17.16 4.29
C PRO A 125 2.36 16.81 3.29
N HIS A 126 3.52 16.36 3.79
CA HIS A 126 4.62 15.93 2.92
C HIS A 126 4.32 14.57 2.27
N VAL A 127 3.70 13.65 3.01
CA VAL A 127 3.23 12.37 2.48
C VAL A 127 2.22 12.60 1.36
N GLU A 128 1.24 13.51 1.55
CA GLU A 128 0.29 13.87 0.48
C GLU A 128 1.01 14.35 -0.78
N LYS A 129 1.95 15.29 -0.63
CA LYS A 129 2.73 15.85 -1.74
C LYS A 129 3.49 14.75 -2.49
N LEU A 130 4.17 13.87 -1.77
CA LEU A 130 4.97 12.78 -2.34
C LEU A 130 4.09 11.71 -2.99
N ALA A 131 2.92 11.39 -2.40
CA ALA A 131 1.95 10.49 -2.99
C ALA A 131 1.47 11.00 -4.35
N LYS A 132 1.16 12.30 -4.46
CA LYS A 132 0.79 12.93 -5.74
C LYS A 132 1.92 12.91 -6.75
N GLN A 133 3.13 13.21 -6.31
CA GLN A 133 4.30 13.35 -7.20
C GLN A 133 4.82 12.00 -7.71
N TYR A 134 4.86 10.98 -6.86
CA TYR A 134 5.55 9.73 -7.15
C TYR A 134 4.63 8.52 -7.29
N PHE A 135 3.40 8.56 -6.78
CA PHE A 135 2.49 7.40 -6.76
C PHE A 135 1.22 7.62 -7.58
N SER A 136 1.18 8.69 -8.38
CA SER A 136 0.01 9.05 -9.21
C SER A 136 -1.29 9.18 -8.40
N PHE A 137 -1.16 9.43 -7.09
CA PHE A 137 -2.31 9.67 -6.23
C PHE A 137 -3.05 10.95 -6.66
N ALA A 138 -4.35 10.88 -6.70
CA ALA A 138 -5.23 12.01 -6.95
C ALA A 138 -6.50 11.87 -6.10
N VAL A 139 -7.12 13.00 -5.78
CA VAL A 139 -8.41 13.02 -5.08
C VAL A 139 -9.52 13.26 -6.12
N PRO A 140 -10.17 12.19 -6.61
CA PRO A 140 -11.22 12.31 -7.62
C PRO A 140 -12.55 12.74 -6.99
N PRO A 141 -13.57 13.10 -7.81
CA PRO A 141 -14.94 13.26 -7.32
C PRO A 141 -15.40 12.03 -6.50
N GLY A 142 -16.08 12.28 -5.39
CA GLY A 142 -16.52 11.21 -4.45
C GLY A 142 -15.49 10.84 -3.40
N GLN A 143 -14.27 11.38 -3.49
CA GLN A 143 -13.26 11.25 -2.45
C GLN A 143 -12.88 12.62 -1.87
N THR A 144 -12.46 12.62 -0.62
CA THR A 144 -11.95 13.82 0.06
C THR A 144 -10.69 13.47 0.84
N LEU A 145 -9.79 14.46 0.98
CA LEU A 145 -8.58 14.33 1.77
C LEU A 145 -8.52 15.49 2.78
N ALA A 146 -8.25 15.16 4.03
CA ALA A 146 -7.97 16.13 5.08
C ALA A 146 -6.53 15.93 5.58
N ILE A 147 -5.80 17.03 5.77
CA ILE A 147 -4.51 17.02 6.47
C ILE A 147 -4.79 17.40 7.92
N ASP A 148 -4.86 16.38 8.78
CA ASP A 148 -5.10 16.53 10.23
C ASP A 148 -4.66 15.23 10.94
N ASP A 149 -4.43 15.30 12.23
CA ASP A 149 -4.31 14.10 13.07
C ASP A 149 -5.63 13.33 13.10
N GLY A 150 -5.58 12.00 12.89
CA GLY A 150 -6.77 11.18 12.77
C GLY A 150 -7.72 11.25 13.98
N ARG A 151 -7.16 11.32 15.20
CA ARG A 151 -7.95 11.47 16.43
C ARG A 151 -8.60 12.84 16.51
N GLN A 152 -7.85 13.91 16.16
CA GLN A 152 -8.39 15.27 16.14
C GLN A 152 -9.45 15.42 15.06
N PHE A 153 -9.23 14.87 13.89
CA PHE A 153 -10.21 14.85 12.82
C PHE A 153 -11.53 14.21 13.27
N LEU A 154 -11.48 12.99 13.81
CA LEU A 154 -12.69 12.33 14.31
C LEU A 154 -13.37 13.10 15.45
N LYS A 155 -12.60 13.78 16.32
CA LYS A 155 -13.14 14.60 17.40
C LYS A 155 -13.91 15.82 16.89
N LYS A 156 -13.39 16.50 15.88
CA LYS A 156 -13.98 17.70 15.26
C LYS A 156 -15.12 17.36 14.28
N SER A 157 -15.04 16.18 13.63
CA SER A 157 -16.02 15.76 12.61
C SER A 157 -17.41 15.63 13.19
N ARG A 158 -18.41 16.09 12.44
CA ARG A 158 -19.85 15.83 12.70
C ARG A 158 -20.37 14.66 11.86
N GLU A 159 -19.54 14.17 10.96
CA GLU A 159 -19.88 13.09 10.04
C GLU A 159 -19.89 11.74 10.76
N ARG A 160 -20.68 10.82 10.20
CA ARG A 160 -20.69 9.42 10.58
C ARG A 160 -20.35 8.57 9.38
N TYR A 161 -19.74 7.41 9.64
CA TYR A 161 -19.21 6.53 8.63
C TYR A 161 -19.78 5.11 8.78
N ASP A 162 -19.92 4.41 7.69
CA ASP A 162 -20.30 2.99 7.71
C ASP A 162 -19.09 2.13 8.08
N GLN A 163 -17.89 2.59 7.68
CA GLN A 163 -16.64 1.95 8.06
C GLN A 163 -15.59 3.02 8.41
N ILE A 164 -14.79 2.74 9.45
CA ILE A 164 -13.58 3.51 9.79
C ILE A 164 -12.39 2.58 9.69
N TRP A 165 -11.45 2.92 8.83
CA TRP A 165 -10.24 2.16 8.56
C TRP A 165 -9.05 2.86 9.20
N LEU A 166 -8.33 2.13 10.06
CA LEU A 166 -7.18 2.62 10.80
C LEU A 166 -5.91 1.98 10.21
N ASP A 167 -5.22 2.72 9.33
CA ASP A 167 -3.98 2.33 8.66
C ASP A 167 -2.88 3.37 8.91
N ALA A 168 -2.80 3.84 10.16
CA ALA A 168 -1.82 4.84 10.57
C ALA A 168 -0.65 4.19 11.28
N PHE A 169 0.49 4.16 10.61
CA PHE A 169 1.76 3.66 11.14
C PHE A 169 2.82 4.76 11.17
N ASN A 170 3.62 4.75 12.23
CA ASN A 170 4.83 5.55 12.34
C ASN A 170 6.02 4.60 12.31
N SER A 171 6.54 4.31 11.11
CA SER A 171 7.56 3.30 10.84
C SER A 171 7.09 1.88 11.20
N ASP A 172 7.30 1.42 12.42
CA ASP A 172 7.04 0.06 12.93
C ASP A 172 5.99 0.00 14.06
N TYR A 173 5.37 1.13 14.39
CA TYR A 173 4.38 1.17 15.47
C TYR A 173 3.18 2.08 15.13
N ILE A 174 2.05 1.79 15.76
CA ILE A 174 0.87 2.65 15.72
C ILE A 174 1.05 3.75 16.77
N PRO A 175 0.78 5.04 16.45
CA PRO A 175 0.86 6.12 17.44
C PRO A 175 0.04 5.81 18.69
N ALA A 176 0.67 5.87 19.88
CA ALA A 176 0.06 5.44 21.14
C ALA A 176 -1.30 6.08 21.43
N HIS A 177 -1.50 7.34 21.01
CA HIS A 177 -2.77 8.04 21.20
C HIS A 177 -3.93 7.46 20.34
N MET A 178 -3.61 6.62 19.35
CA MET A 178 -4.59 5.94 18.48
C MET A 178 -4.84 4.48 18.88
N THR A 179 -4.18 3.98 19.93
CA THR A 179 -4.40 2.63 20.46
C THR A 179 -5.17 2.61 21.79
N THR A 180 -5.57 3.80 22.28
CA THR A 180 -6.27 3.92 23.58
C THR A 180 -7.74 3.54 23.46
N LYS A 181 -8.31 3.05 24.58
CA LYS A 181 -9.74 2.80 24.70
C LYS A 181 -10.58 4.03 24.34
N GLU A 182 -10.15 5.22 24.76
CA GLU A 182 -10.83 6.48 24.50
C GLU A 182 -10.85 6.81 23.01
N PHE A 183 -9.75 6.50 22.28
CA PHE A 183 -9.74 6.67 20.83
C PHE A 183 -10.71 5.70 20.13
N LEU A 184 -10.71 4.42 20.52
CA LEU A 184 -11.65 3.45 19.95
C LEU A 184 -13.12 3.80 20.28
N GLN A 185 -13.39 4.32 21.48
CA GLN A 185 -14.72 4.84 21.83
C GLN A 185 -15.10 6.07 20.97
N LEU A 186 -14.16 6.98 20.73
CA LEU A 186 -14.36 8.10 19.81
C LEU A 186 -14.66 7.61 18.39
N ALA A 187 -13.85 6.72 17.84
CA ALA A 187 -14.08 6.15 16.52
C ALA A 187 -15.45 5.45 16.45
N LYS A 188 -15.79 4.62 17.44
CA LYS A 188 -17.12 4.00 17.55
C LYS A 188 -18.27 5.03 17.56
N SER A 189 -18.09 6.18 18.23
CA SER A 189 -19.11 7.24 18.26
C SER A 189 -19.32 7.92 16.91
N ARG A 190 -18.41 7.73 15.96
CA ARG A 190 -18.48 8.25 14.58
C ARG A 190 -18.97 7.21 13.57
N LEU A 191 -19.38 6.04 14.02
CA LEU A 191 -20.01 5.04 13.16
C LEU A 191 -21.52 5.29 13.04
N ASN A 192 -22.07 4.96 11.88
CA ASN A 192 -23.48 4.71 11.67
C ASN A 192 -23.91 3.42 12.40
N ASP A 193 -25.21 3.20 12.55
CA ASP A 193 -25.74 1.96 13.12
C ASP A 193 -25.26 0.76 12.30
N GLY A 194 -24.72 -0.26 12.99
CA GLY A 194 -24.10 -1.42 12.34
C GLY A 194 -22.77 -1.13 11.61
N GLY A 195 -22.20 0.06 11.81
CA GLY A 195 -20.89 0.40 11.26
C GLY A 195 -19.76 -0.35 11.95
N ILE A 196 -18.62 -0.48 11.28
CA ILE A 196 -17.46 -1.28 11.72
C ILE A 196 -16.18 -0.46 11.71
N ILE A 197 -15.23 -0.88 12.57
CA ILE A 197 -13.83 -0.41 12.56
C ILE A 197 -12.98 -1.53 12.01
N ILE A 198 -12.07 -1.22 11.09
CA ILE A 198 -11.04 -2.10 10.56
C ILE A 198 -9.70 -1.48 10.93
N GLN A 199 -8.85 -2.26 11.57
CA GLN A 199 -7.54 -1.77 11.98
C GLN A 199 -6.44 -2.68 11.47
N ASN A 200 -5.44 -2.10 10.80
CA ASN A 200 -4.18 -2.75 10.55
C ASN A 200 -3.39 -2.78 11.87
N LEU A 201 -3.01 -3.99 12.31
CA LEU A 201 -2.22 -4.20 13.53
C LEU A 201 -0.95 -4.94 13.15
N PHE A 202 0.19 -4.37 13.48
CA PHE A 202 1.46 -5.07 13.39
C PHE A 202 1.72 -5.79 14.71
N CYS A 203 1.75 -7.11 14.66
CA CYS A 203 2.06 -7.96 15.80
C CYS A 203 3.49 -8.47 15.66
N GLY A 204 4.47 -7.76 16.22
CA GLY A 204 5.76 -8.35 16.52
C GLY A 204 5.61 -9.36 17.68
N ASN A 205 6.44 -10.39 17.71
CA ASN A 205 6.34 -11.52 18.67
C ASN A 205 6.29 -11.14 20.16
N SER A 206 6.56 -9.88 20.53
CA SER A 206 6.56 -9.40 21.93
C SER A 206 5.46 -8.38 22.26
N LEU A 207 4.66 -7.94 21.27
CA LEU A 207 3.64 -6.89 21.47
C LEU A 207 2.21 -7.39 21.27
N PHE A 208 2.04 -8.63 20.84
CA PHE A 208 0.71 -9.21 20.58
C PHE A 208 -0.19 -9.15 21.81
N ASP A 209 0.36 -9.52 22.99
CA ASP A 209 -0.40 -9.57 24.25
C ASP A 209 -0.78 -8.18 24.78
N ALA A 210 -0.01 -7.14 24.46
CA ALA A 210 -0.24 -5.78 24.92
C ALA A 210 -1.23 -4.99 24.04
N GLN A 211 -1.48 -5.42 22.81
CA GLN A 211 -2.39 -4.75 21.88
C GLN A 211 -3.81 -5.34 21.90
N ILE A 212 -3.98 -6.54 22.43
CA ILE A 212 -5.27 -7.27 22.49
C ILE A 212 -5.88 -7.22 23.90
N ALA A 213 -5.10 -6.89 24.92
CA ALA A 213 -5.57 -6.73 26.30
C ALA A 213 -6.21 -5.35 26.53
#